data_95993b183d65857e3f2dbebba6d18870
#
_entry.id   95993b183d65857e3f2dbebba6d18870
#
_cell.length_a   1.000
_cell.length_b   1.000
_cell.length_c   1.000
_cell.angle_alpha   90.00
_cell.angle_beta   90.00
_cell.angle_gamma   90.00
#
_symmetry.space_group_name_H-M   'P 1'
#
loop_
_entity.id
_entity.type
_entity.pdbx_description
1 polymer ?
#
loop_
_entity_poly.entity_id
_entity_poly.type
_entity_poly.pdbx_seq_one_letter_code
_entity_poly.pdbx_strand_id
1 'polypeptide(L)'
;MILNQNEQEERLHGLIETMGSQLMQYISDNSITGIFLNSDGQIWVKSSGIISNVGYMAELQRYAILCKVADLNNTVINEYNADLSGSIILSNRLLRVQGSIPPITKGSSITIRLHNDVLLSLDSYIEDKLMTQTQYDKLICALKEEKNILIAGGMNSGKTTLLNSLLLALYNIKPNLRCMILEDTAEIKCKLPNTEYLKSDAKNSLNDLLVSTLRREPDRIVIGEVRTGIVALELLKSCNIGHKGLLTTIHANSANKALDRLEELLLEVSQNNMNKLVNNGIDVVVYMQNRFVQEILET
;
A
#
# COMPACT_ATOMS: atom_id res chain seq x y z
N MET A 1 23.12 -7.30 -7.80
CA MET A 1 24.15 -6.24 -7.82
C MET A 1 23.48 -5.01 -7.22
N ILE A 2 23.93 -4.51 -6.08
CA ILE A 2 23.39 -3.27 -5.48
C ILE A 2 23.96 -2.14 -6.32
N LEU A 3 23.08 -1.42 -7.04
CA LEU A 3 23.48 -0.26 -7.83
C LEU A 3 24.06 0.80 -6.90
N ASN A 4 25.13 1.46 -7.37
CA ASN A 4 25.70 2.61 -6.68
C ASN A 4 24.65 3.75 -6.65
N GLN A 5 24.60 4.52 -5.58
CA GLN A 5 23.63 5.60 -5.39
C GLN A 5 23.62 6.59 -6.56
N ASN A 6 24.79 6.88 -7.13
CA ASN A 6 24.98 7.73 -8.31
C ASN A 6 24.31 7.13 -9.57
N GLU A 7 24.36 5.82 -9.77
CA GLU A 7 23.73 5.18 -10.92
C GLU A 7 22.20 5.22 -10.85
N GLN A 8 21.63 5.13 -9.64
CA GLN A 8 20.18 5.29 -9.45
C GLN A 8 19.74 6.73 -9.73
N GLU A 9 20.51 7.71 -9.30
CA GLU A 9 20.23 9.14 -9.55
C GLU A 9 20.29 9.46 -11.06
N GLU A 10 21.28 8.94 -11.78
CA GLU A 10 21.40 9.11 -13.25
C GLU A 10 20.22 8.49 -13.99
N ARG A 11 19.79 7.28 -13.62
CA ARG A 11 18.62 6.61 -14.21
C ARG A 11 17.33 7.39 -13.96
N LEU A 12 17.16 7.90 -12.73
CA LEU A 12 16.00 8.73 -12.37
C LEU A 12 15.99 10.04 -13.14
N HIS A 13 17.15 10.69 -13.29
CA HIS A 13 17.29 11.92 -14.08
C HIS A 13 16.91 11.67 -15.56
N GLY A 14 17.39 10.57 -16.15
CA GLY A 14 17.03 10.20 -17.52
C GLY A 14 15.52 9.90 -17.68
N LEU A 15 14.83 9.39 -16.66
CA LEU A 15 13.38 9.24 -16.68
C LEU A 15 12.68 10.59 -16.66
N ILE A 16 13.10 11.51 -15.78
CA ILE A 16 12.54 12.87 -15.67
C ILE A 16 12.63 13.61 -17.01
N GLU A 17 13.79 13.58 -17.67
CA GLU A 17 13.99 14.17 -18.98
C GLU A 17 13.05 13.55 -20.03
N THR A 18 12.91 12.23 -20.02
CA THR A 18 12.04 11.51 -20.97
C THR A 18 10.56 11.82 -20.74
N MET A 19 10.12 11.97 -19.49
CA MET A 19 8.75 12.37 -19.16
C MET A 19 8.42 13.79 -19.62
N GLY A 20 9.39 14.69 -19.57
CA GLY A 20 9.24 16.08 -19.98
C GLY A 20 8.46 16.94 -18.97
N SER A 21 8.45 18.25 -19.19
CA SER A 21 7.90 19.23 -18.25
C SER A 21 6.40 19.04 -17.99
N GLN A 22 5.62 18.65 -19.00
CA GLN A 22 4.17 18.49 -18.88
C GLN A 22 3.79 17.38 -17.89
N LEU A 23 4.38 16.17 -18.03
CA LEU A 23 4.10 15.08 -17.09
C LEU A 23 4.62 15.41 -15.69
N MET A 24 5.79 16.04 -15.59
CA MET A 24 6.37 16.45 -14.32
C MET A 24 5.47 17.46 -13.57
N GLN A 25 4.82 18.35 -14.29
CA GLN A 25 3.84 19.26 -13.71
C GLN A 25 2.65 18.50 -13.11
N TYR A 26 2.10 17.50 -13.83
CA TYR A 26 1.02 16.65 -13.30
C TYR A 26 1.45 15.79 -12.13
N ILE A 27 2.69 15.28 -12.15
CA ILE A 27 3.24 14.50 -11.05
C ILE A 27 3.40 15.35 -9.78
N SER A 28 3.74 16.62 -9.93
CA SER A 28 3.94 17.55 -8.80
C SER A 28 2.63 18.11 -8.25
N ASP A 29 1.52 18.03 -8.99
CA ASP A 29 0.21 18.48 -8.54
C ASP A 29 -0.45 17.46 -7.61
N ASN A 30 -0.58 17.83 -6.33
CA ASN A 30 -1.18 16.97 -5.30
C ASN A 30 -2.66 16.65 -5.51
N SER A 31 -3.37 17.40 -6.33
CA SER A 31 -4.77 17.14 -6.69
C SER A 31 -4.90 15.96 -7.67
N ILE A 32 -3.85 15.66 -8.43
CA ILE A 32 -3.83 14.59 -9.42
C ILE A 32 -3.48 13.26 -8.74
N THR A 33 -4.33 12.26 -8.94
CA THR A 33 -4.20 10.91 -8.35
C THR A 33 -3.94 9.83 -9.40
N GLY A 34 -4.07 10.15 -10.68
CA GLY A 34 -3.82 9.23 -11.78
C GLY A 34 -3.49 9.94 -13.08
N ILE A 35 -2.56 9.37 -13.85
CA ILE A 35 -2.20 9.79 -15.20
C ILE A 35 -2.30 8.55 -16.10
N PHE A 36 -2.98 8.68 -17.23
CA PHE A 36 -3.20 7.59 -18.17
C PHE A 36 -2.68 8.04 -19.53
N LEU A 37 -1.67 7.35 -20.05
CA LEU A 37 -1.16 7.51 -21.40
C LEU A 37 -1.69 6.32 -22.20
N ASN A 38 -2.73 6.54 -22.98
CA ASN A 38 -3.36 5.48 -23.74
C ASN A 38 -2.55 5.08 -24.97
N SER A 39 -2.80 3.90 -25.51
CA SER A 39 -2.10 3.39 -26.69
C SER A 39 -2.33 4.21 -27.97
N ASP A 40 -3.37 5.03 -28.01
CA ASP A 40 -3.67 6.00 -29.08
C ASP A 40 -2.89 7.34 -28.93
N GLY A 41 -2.13 7.49 -27.83
CA GLY A 41 -1.35 8.68 -27.53
C GLY A 41 -2.07 9.72 -26.67
N GLN A 42 -3.35 9.58 -26.40
CA GLN A 42 -4.08 10.53 -25.57
C GLN A 42 -3.60 10.47 -24.12
N ILE A 43 -3.44 11.66 -23.51
CA ILE A 43 -3.09 11.82 -22.10
C ILE A 43 -4.34 12.19 -21.33
N TRP A 44 -4.66 11.40 -20.32
CA TRP A 44 -5.76 11.67 -19.40
C TRP A 44 -5.24 11.82 -17.97
N VAL A 45 -5.79 12.73 -17.21
CA VAL A 45 -5.49 12.93 -15.80
C VAL A 45 -6.74 12.78 -14.95
N LYS A 46 -6.56 12.21 -13.75
CA LYS A 46 -7.61 12.07 -12.73
C LYS A 46 -7.30 13.02 -11.58
N SER A 47 -8.16 14.02 -11.36
CA SER A 47 -8.09 14.94 -10.24
C SER A 47 -9.45 14.99 -9.53
N SER A 48 -9.47 14.83 -8.19
CA SER A 48 -10.70 14.85 -7.38
C SER A 48 -11.84 13.97 -7.90
N GLY A 49 -11.48 12.82 -8.50
CA GLY A 49 -12.44 11.86 -9.08
C GLY A 49 -12.86 12.16 -10.52
N ILE A 50 -12.56 13.34 -11.07
CA ILE A 50 -12.86 13.73 -12.46
C ILE A 50 -11.68 13.31 -13.34
N ILE A 51 -12.01 12.74 -14.51
CA ILE A 51 -11.02 12.35 -15.53
C ILE A 51 -11.19 13.29 -16.73
N SER A 52 -10.09 13.92 -17.16
CA SER A 52 -10.06 14.85 -18.30
C SER A 52 -8.91 14.54 -19.24
N ASN A 53 -9.14 14.75 -20.53
CA ASN A 53 -8.08 14.72 -21.54
C ASN A 53 -7.27 16.02 -21.45
N VAL A 54 -5.94 15.90 -21.45
CA VAL A 54 -5.03 17.03 -21.26
C VAL A 54 -3.95 17.14 -22.34
N GLY A 55 -3.98 16.26 -23.35
CA GLY A 55 -3.01 16.33 -24.44
C GLY A 55 -2.71 15.02 -25.12
N TYR A 56 -1.55 14.99 -25.77
CA TYR A 56 -1.08 13.88 -26.59
C TYR A 56 0.42 13.64 -26.37
N MET A 57 0.85 12.38 -26.39
CA MET A 57 2.25 11.98 -26.33
C MET A 57 2.56 10.97 -27.45
N ALA A 58 3.66 11.19 -28.15
CA ALA A 58 4.10 10.31 -29.23
C ALA A 58 4.46 8.88 -28.73
N GLU A 59 4.28 7.88 -29.59
CA GLU A 59 4.57 6.47 -29.29
C GLU A 59 6.00 6.27 -28.78
N LEU A 60 6.97 6.83 -29.47
CA LEU A 60 8.38 6.68 -29.14
C LEU A 60 8.69 7.18 -27.71
N GLN A 61 8.07 8.28 -27.30
CA GLN A 61 8.26 8.83 -25.96
C GLN A 61 7.61 7.94 -24.89
N ARG A 62 6.40 7.44 -25.13
CA ARG A 62 5.72 6.50 -24.21
C ARG A 62 6.53 5.23 -24.03
N TYR A 63 7.03 4.65 -25.13
CA TYR A 63 7.89 3.47 -25.07
C TYR A 63 9.20 3.74 -24.30
N ALA A 64 9.85 4.89 -24.56
CA ALA A 64 11.07 5.29 -23.84
C ALA A 64 10.83 5.45 -22.32
N ILE A 65 9.68 6.00 -21.89
CA ILE A 65 9.29 6.06 -20.47
C ILE A 65 9.21 4.64 -19.88
N LEU A 66 8.54 3.70 -20.58
CA LEU A 66 8.43 2.31 -20.11
C LEU A 66 9.80 1.63 -19.95
N CYS A 67 10.70 1.83 -20.92
CA CYS A 67 12.07 1.30 -20.84
C CYS A 67 12.82 1.85 -19.61
N LYS A 68 12.70 3.15 -19.33
CA LYS A 68 13.33 3.77 -18.16
C LYS A 68 12.72 3.29 -16.83
N VAL A 69 11.39 3.12 -16.79
CA VAL A 69 10.71 2.55 -15.61
C VAL A 69 11.13 1.10 -15.38
N ALA A 70 11.24 0.30 -16.45
CA ALA A 70 11.71 -1.08 -16.35
C ALA A 70 13.15 -1.14 -15.80
N ASP A 71 14.04 -0.30 -16.31
CA ASP A 71 15.42 -0.21 -15.87
C ASP A 71 15.54 0.15 -14.37
N LEU A 72 14.76 1.13 -13.88
CA LEU A 72 14.70 1.50 -12.47
C LEU A 72 14.15 0.38 -11.57
N ASN A 73 13.35 -0.54 -12.12
CA ASN A 73 12.82 -1.71 -11.42
C ASN A 73 13.62 -2.99 -11.68
N ASN A 74 14.83 -2.89 -12.27
CA ASN A 74 15.72 -4.01 -12.63
C ASN A 74 15.02 -5.10 -13.45
N THR A 75 14.18 -4.69 -14.40
CA THR A 75 13.47 -5.55 -15.33
C THR A 75 13.59 -5.02 -16.75
N VAL A 76 13.04 -5.73 -17.71
CA VAL A 76 13.06 -5.38 -19.13
C VAL A 76 11.65 -5.48 -19.69
N ILE A 77 11.26 -4.50 -20.52
CA ILE A 77 10.02 -4.55 -21.30
C ILE A 77 10.38 -4.77 -22.77
N ASN A 78 9.83 -5.80 -23.38
CA ASN A 78 10.01 -6.16 -24.79
C ASN A 78 8.86 -7.06 -25.26
N GLU A 79 8.87 -7.54 -26.50
CA GLU A 79 7.82 -8.39 -27.08
C GLU A 79 7.56 -9.70 -26.32
N TYR A 80 8.55 -10.24 -25.60
CA TYR A 80 8.44 -11.46 -24.78
C TYR A 80 7.98 -11.17 -23.35
N ASN A 81 8.19 -9.94 -22.89
CA ASN A 81 7.76 -9.42 -21.60
C ASN A 81 7.05 -8.08 -21.82
N ALA A 82 5.86 -8.15 -22.41
CA ALA A 82 5.17 -6.99 -22.94
C ALA A 82 4.29 -6.26 -21.89
N ASP A 83 4.31 -6.71 -20.63
CA ASP A 83 3.64 -6.07 -19.50
C ASP A 83 4.64 -5.74 -18.39
N LEU A 84 4.49 -4.56 -17.79
CA LEU A 84 5.38 -4.00 -16.79
C LEU A 84 4.57 -3.52 -15.58
N SER A 85 4.91 -4.01 -14.40
CA SER A 85 4.47 -3.44 -13.14
C SER A 85 5.68 -2.96 -12.34
N GLY A 86 5.68 -1.70 -11.94
CA GLY A 86 6.79 -1.11 -11.21
C GLY A 86 6.38 0.04 -10.30
N SER A 87 7.31 0.46 -9.46
CA SER A 87 7.11 1.62 -8.58
C SER A 87 8.36 2.48 -8.56
N ILE A 88 8.18 3.79 -8.54
CA ILE A 88 9.25 4.78 -8.45
C ILE A 88 8.86 5.90 -7.50
N ILE A 89 9.83 6.50 -6.83
CA ILE A 89 9.62 7.70 -6.02
C ILE A 89 10.10 8.90 -6.85
N LEU A 90 9.20 9.83 -7.11
CA LEU A 90 9.49 11.04 -7.88
C LEU A 90 8.75 12.24 -7.27
N SER A 91 9.43 13.36 -7.10
CA SER A 91 8.87 14.58 -6.46
C SER A 91 8.25 14.28 -5.07
N ASN A 92 8.90 13.45 -4.27
CA ASN A 92 8.42 12.96 -2.97
C ASN A 92 7.06 12.23 -3.03
N ARG A 93 6.71 11.67 -4.18
CA ARG A 93 5.49 10.88 -4.38
C ARG A 93 5.84 9.47 -4.84
N LEU A 94 5.16 8.49 -4.30
CA LEU A 94 5.21 7.13 -4.82
C LEU A 94 4.32 7.04 -6.06
N LEU A 95 4.94 6.71 -7.19
CA LEU A 95 4.27 6.42 -8.45
C LEU A 95 4.22 4.91 -8.63
N ARG A 96 3.03 4.34 -8.74
CA ARG A 96 2.83 2.98 -9.24
C ARG A 96 2.58 3.05 -10.73
N VAL A 97 3.42 2.38 -11.48
CA VAL A 97 3.38 2.39 -12.95
C VAL A 97 2.99 0.99 -13.44
N GLN A 98 1.93 0.92 -14.19
CA GLN A 98 1.55 -0.24 -14.98
C GLN A 98 1.68 0.13 -16.44
N GLY A 99 2.44 -0.63 -17.22
CA GLY A 99 2.68 -0.36 -18.62
C GLY A 99 2.57 -1.60 -19.48
N SER A 100 2.08 -1.45 -20.71
CA SER A 100 1.98 -2.54 -21.66
C SER A 100 2.34 -2.06 -23.05
N ILE A 101 2.92 -2.95 -23.85
CA ILE A 101 3.30 -2.72 -25.25
C ILE A 101 2.68 -3.80 -26.16
N PRO A 102 2.74 -3.68 -27.47
CA PRO A 102 2.37 -4.78 -28.37
C PRO A 102 3.13 -6.08 -28.03
N PRO A 103 2.47 -7.26 -28.09
CA PRO A 103 1.15 -7.51 -28.66
C PRO A 103 -0.03 -7.33 -27.67
N ILE A 104 0.19 -6.99 -26.40
CA ILE A 104 -0.87 -6.84 -25.41
C ILE A 104 -1.76 -5.64 -25.73
N THR A 105 -1.17 -4.55 -26.19
CA THR A 105 -1.84 -3.29 -26.55
C THR A 105 -1.49 -2.91 -27.99
N LYS A 106 -2.26 -2.00 -28.60
CA LYS A 106 -2.01 -1.54 -29.98
C LYS A 106 -0.78 -0.62 -30.09
N GLY A 107 -0.29 -0.09 -29.01
CA GLY A 107 0.86 0.78 -28.84
C GLY A 107 1.19 0.88 -27.37
N SER A 108 2.25 1.57 -26.99
CA SER A 108 2.64 1.71 -25.58
C SER A 108 1.54 2.40 -24.78
N SER A 109 1.10 1.76 -23.70
CA SER A 109 0.09 2.24 -22.75
C SER A 109 0.70 2.32 -21.37
N ILE A 110 0.43 3.40 -20.64
CA ILE A 110 0.97 3.62 -19.30
C ILE A 110 -0.13 4.13 -18.37
N THR A 111 -0.29 3.48 -17.24
CA THR A 111 -1.10 3.96 -16.12
C THR A 111 -0.19 4.30 -14.96
N ILE A 112 -0.22 5.55 -14.50
CA ILE A 112 0.53 6.01 -13.34
C ILE A 112 -0.49 6.35 -12.25
N ARG A 113 -0.42 5.64 -11.11
CA ARG A 113 -1.14 6.01 -9.89
C ARG A 113 -0.21 6.80 -8.98
N LEU A 114 -0.67 7.97 -8.59
CA LEU A 114 0.08 8.90 -7.75
C LEU A 114 -0.44 8.81 -6.32
N HIS A 115 0.42 8.37 -5.42
CA HIS A 115 0.11 8.34 -3.99
C HIS A 115 0.63 9.63 -3.35
N ASN A 116 -0.26 10.36 -2.68
CA ASN A 116 0.15 11.54 -1.94
C ASN A 116 0.93 11.15 -0.69
N ASP A 117 2.10 11.77 -0.50
CA ASP A 117 3.01 11.49 0.60
C ASP A 117 2.60 12.17 1.92
N VAL A 118 1.39 12.70 2.01
CA VAL A 118 0.93 13.38 3.22
C VAL A 118 0.66 12.34 4.31
N LEU A 119 1.50 12.35 5.33
CA LEU A 119 1.26 11.58 6.54
C LEU A 119 0.27 12.35 7.41
N LEU A 120 -1.00 11.94 7.38
CA LEU A 120 -2.05 12.55 8.19
C LEU A 120 -1.94 12.09 9.64
N SER A 121 -2.10 13.02 10.59
CA SER A 121 -2.27 12.65 12.00
C SER A 121 -3.70 12.16 12.26
N LEU A 122 -3.92 11.41 13.33
CA LEU A 122 -5.28 11.08 13.75
C LEU A 122 -6.10 12.32 14.13
N ASP A 123 -5.44 13.38 14.62
CA ASP A 123 -6.09 14.66 14.94
C ASP A 123 -6.67 15.30 13.68
N SER A 124 -5.98 15.22 12.53
CA SER A 124 -6.51 15.69 11.24
C SER A 124 -7.82 15.00 10.85
N TYR A 125 -8.02 13.72 11.22
CA TYR A 125 -9.29 13.04 10.96
C TYR A 125 -10.46 13.64 11.74
N ILE A 126 -10.20 14.18 12.96
CA ILE A 126 -11.21 14.89 13.73
C ILE A 126 -11.51 16.26 13.11
N GLU A 127 -10.45 17.02 12.79
CA GLU A 127 -10.55 18.34 12.16
C GLU A 127 -11.32 18.29 10.85
N ASP A 128 -11.03 17.29 10.01
CA ASP A 128 -11.68 17.05 8.72
C ASP A 128 -13.03 16.31 8.83
N LYS A 129 -13.47 15.99 10.07
CA LYS A 129 -14.71 15.24 10.37
C LYS A 129 -14.76 13.85 9.71
N LEU A 130 -13.61 13.22 9.48
CA LEU A 130 -13.48 11.88 8.91
C LEU A 130 -13.66 10.78 9.95
N MET A 131 -13.55 11.12 11.25
CA MET A 131 -13.93 10.28 12.38
C MET A 131 -14.49 11.13 13.54
N THR A 132 -15.23 10.49 14.43
CA THR A 132 -15.72 11.11 15.67
C THR A 132 -14.68 11.04 16.77
N GLN A 133 -14.80 11.91 17.80
CA GLN A 133 -13.93 11.89 18.97
C GLN A 133 -13.98 10.51 19.69
N THR A 134 -15.14 9.90 19.79
CA THR A 134 -15.30 8.57 20.39
C THR A 134 -14.52 7.49 19.61
N GLN A 135 -14.52 7.55 18.29
CA GLN A 135 -13.73 6.63 17.44
C GLN A 135 -12.23 6.86 17.62
N TYR A 136 -11.79 8.12 17.67
CA TYR A 136 -10.41 8.49 17.97
C TYR A 136 -9.95 7.91 19.30
N ASP A 137 -10.73 8.14 20.38
CA ASP A 137 -10.39 7.69 21.73
C ASP A 137 -10.27 6.15 21.79
N LYS A 138 -11.17 5.42 21.11
CA LYS A 138 -11.10 3.97 20.97
C LYS A 138 -9.81 3.52 20.27
N LEU A 139 -9.41 4.16 19.16
CA LEU A 139 -8.18 3.81 18.45
C LEU A 139 -6.93 4.09 19.29
N ILE A 140 -6.88 5.22 19.99
CA ILE A 140 -5.76 5.55 20.89
C ILE A 140 -5.69 4.54 22.05
N CYS A 141 -6.84 4.14 22.62
CA CYS A 141 -6.90 3.10 23.65
C CYS A 141 -6.37 1.76 23.10
N ALA A 142 -6.86 1.33 21.95
CA ALA A 142 -6.43 0.10 21.30
C ALA A 142 -4.92 0.06 21.02
N LEU A 143 -4.32 1.18 20.58
CA LEU A 143 -2.86 1.29 20.39
C LEU A 143 -2.08 1.17 21.70
N LYS A 144 -2.58 1.80 22.80
CA LYS A 144 -1.96 1.73 24.13
C LYS A 144 -2.03 0.35 24.74
N GLU A 145 -3.15 -0.35 24.55
CA GLU A 145 -3.42 -1.70 25.05
C GLU A 145 -2.85 -2.81 24.16
N GLU A 146 -2.17 -2.43 23.08
CA GLU A 146 -1.54 -3.37 22.15
C GLU A 146 -2.53 -4.32 21.46
N LYS A 147 -3.71 -3.81 21.16
CA LYS A 147 -4.75 -4.53 20.43
C LYS A 147 -4.35 -4.80 18.99
N ASN A 148 -4.77 -5.95 18.48
CA ASN A 148 -4.64 -6.32 17.09
C ASN A 148 -5.73 -5.63 16.27
N ILE A 149 -5.35 -4.72 15.38
CA ILE A 149 -6.28 -3.87 14.62
C ILE A 149 -6.30 -4.29 13.16
N LEU A 150 -7.49 -4.64 12.66
CA LEU A 150 -7.77 -4.92 11.25
C LEU A 150 -8.52 -3.73 10.62
N ILE A 151 -7.94 -3.11 9.60
CA ILE A 151 -8.57 -2.00 8.88
C ILE A 151 -9.22 -2.54 7.60
N ALA A 152 -10.52 -2.45 7.52
CA ALA A 152 -11.34 -2.94 6.41
C ALA A 152 -11.87 -1.80 5.53
N GLY A 153 -12.10 -2.07 4.25
CA GLY A 153 -12.73 -1.13 3.32
C GLY A 153 -12.48 -1.49 1.87
N GLY A 154 -13.20 -0.85 0.97
CA GLY A 154 -13.04 -1.01 -0.47
C GLY A 154 -11.72 -0.45 -1.02
N MET A 155 -11.55 -0.50 -2.33
CA MET A 155 -10.44 0.17 -3.01
C MET A 155 -10.53 1.69 -2.80
N ASN A 156 -9.39 2.34 -2.54
CA ASN A 156 -9.28 3.79 -2.31
C ASN A 156 -10.14 4.32 -1.14
N SER A 157 -10.56 3.47 -0.21
CA SER A 157 -11.34 3.88 0.97
C SER A 157 -10.51 4.62 2.03
N GLY A 158 -9.17 4.63 1.92
CA GLY A 158 -8.26 5.29 2.87
C GLY A 158 -7.62 4.36 3.90
N LYS A 159 -7.71 3.02 3.75
CA LYS A 159 -7.14 2.03 4.69
C LYS A 159 -5.66 2.28 5.02
N THR A 160 -4.82 2.33 3.98
CA THR A 160 -3.37 2.55 4.15
C THR A 160 -3.08 3.93 4.74
N THR A 161 -3.89 4.94 4.43
CA THR A 161 -3.75 6.28 5.02
C THR A 161 -4.04 6.25 6.52
N LEU A 162 -5.12 5.56 6.95
CA LEU A 162 -5.42 5.38 8.36
C LEU A 162 -4.36 4.54 9.07
N LEU A 163 -3.86 3.47 8.43
CA LEU A 163 -2.76 2.66 8.95
C LEU A 163 -1.52 3.52 9.24
N ASN A 164 -1.14 4.39 8.29
CA ASN A 164 -0.03 5.33 8.46
C ASN A 164 -0.29 6.34 9.60
N SER A 165 -1.54 6.79 9.76
CA SER A 165 -1.93 7.69 10.85
C SER A 165 -1.87 6.99 12.22
N LEU A 166 -2.25 5.70 12.30
CA LEU A 166 -2.10 4.88 13.51
C LEU A 166 -0.62 4.68 13.87
N LEU A 167 0.25 4.45 12.88
CA LEU A 167 1.69 4.35 13.08
C LEU A 167 2.31 5.67 13.56
N LEU A 168 1.82 6.81 13.07
CA LEU A 168 2.24 8.12 13.56
C LEU A 168 1.79 8.34 15.02
N ALA A 169 0.56 7.96 15.36
CA ALA A 169 0.07 8.01 16.73
C ALA A 169 0.87 7.06 17.65
N LEU A 170 1.19 5.87 17.16
CA LEU A 170 2.02 4.90 17.91
C LEU A 170 3.43 5.46 18.19
N TYR A 171 4.05 6.15 17.22
CA TYR A 171 5.31 6.85 17.44
C TYR A 171 5.21 7.87 18.58
N ASN A 172 4.13 8.62 18.66
CA ASN A 172 3.92 9.60 19.74
C ASN A 172 3.67 8.93 21.12
N ILE A 173 3.09 7.69 21.13
CA ILE A 173 2.79 6.95 22.37
C ILE A 173 4.00 6.16 22.87
N LYS A 174 4.67 5.44 21.97
CA LYS A 174 5.77 4.51 22.27
C LYS A 174 6.88 4.61 21.20
N PRO A 175 7.76 5.63 21.23
CA PRO A 175 8.71 5.93 20.15
C PRO A 175 9.83 4.88 19.97
N ASN A 176 10.08 4.03 20.96
CA ASN A 176 11.22 3.10 20.97
C ASN A 176 10.86 1.66 20.55
N LEU A 177 9.65 1.43 20.03
CA LEU A 177 9.21 0.11 19.59
C LEU A 177 9.99 -0.34 18.35
N ARG A 178 10.31 -1.64 18.32
CA ARG A 178 10.80 -2.33 17.14
C ARG A 178 9.64 -2.70 16.25
N CYS A 179 9.55 -2.05 15.09
CA CYS A 179 8.45 -2.23 14.13
C CYS A 179 8.94 -2.97 12.89
N MET A 180 8.23 -4.04 12.52
CA MET A 180 8.49 -4.78 11.29
C MET A 180 7.33 -4.53 10.33
N ILE A 181 7.61 -3.97 9.16
CA ILE A 181 6.63 -3.63 8.12
C ILE A 181 6.81 -4.56 6.94
N LEU A 182 5.75 -5.28 6.59
CA LEU A 182 5.73 -6.27 5.52
C LEU A 182 4.73 -5.82 4.44
N GLU A 183 5.20 -5.69 3.20
CA GLU A 183 4.40 -5.17 2.09
C GLU A 183 4.75 -5.85 0.76
N ASP A 184 3.76 -5.98 -0.12
CA ASP A 184 3.99 -6.30 -1.54
C ASP A 184 4.43 -5.05 -2.31
N THR A 185 3.91 -3.90 -1.93
CA THR A 185 4.29 -2.60 -2.50
C THR A 185 4.48 -1.60 -1.38
N ALA A 186 5.62 -0.91 -1.39
CA ALA A 186 5.99 0.06 -0.37
C ALA A 186 5.04 1.27 -0.36
N GLU A 187 4.05 1.27 0.54
CA GLU A 187 3.07 2.34 0.76
C GLU A 187 3.04 2.82 2.20
N ILE A 188 3.51 1.97 3.13
CA ILE A 188 3.47 2.27 4.55
C ILE A 188 4.62 3.19 4.92
N LYS A 189 4.30 4.19 5.76
CA LYS A 189 5.24 5.17 6.28
C LYS A 189 5.24 5.10 7.79
N CYS A 190 6.40 4.85 8.34
CA CYS A 190 6.59 4.75 9.78
C CYS A 190 7.67 5.74 10.24
N LYS A 191 7.42 6.47 11.33
CA LYS A 191 8.39 7.37 11.96
C LYS A 191 9.12 6.72 13.13
N LEU A 192 8.75 5.49 13.52
CA LEU A 192 9.47 4.77 14.57
C LEU A 192 10.94 4.54 14.14
N PRO A 193 11.93 4.95 14.92
CA PRO A 193 13.34 4.88 14.49
C PRO A 193 13.85 3.44 14.34
N ASN A 194 13.30 2.49 15.10
CA ASN A 194 13.67 1.08 15.01
C ASN A 194 12.67 0.33 14.11
N THR A 195 12.62 0.70 12.82
CA THR A 195 11.73 0.10 11.84
C THR A 195 12.51 -0.61 10.75
N GLU A 196 12.11 -1.85 10.44
CA GLU A 196 12.56 -2.61 9.28
C GLU A 196 11.43 -2.78 8.26
N TYR A 197 11.76 -2.53 7.00
CA TYR A 197 10.83 -2.68 5.87
C TYR A 197 11.18 -3.93 5.07
N LEU A 198 10.25 -4.85 4.98
CA LEU A 198 10.38 -6.11 4.23
C LEU A 198 9.39 -6.09 3.07
N LYS A 199 9.92 -6.04 1.85
CA LYS A 199 9.12 -6.06 0.63
C LYS A 199 9.18 -7.45 0.01
N SER A 200 8.00 -8.02 -0.30
CA SER A 200 7.91 -9.28 -1.02
C SER A 200 8.38 -9.12 -2.48
N ASP A 201 8.91 -10.19 -3.03
CA ASP A 201 9.31 -10.29 -4.43
C ASP A 201 8.98 -11.70 -4.99
N ALA A 202 9.41 -12.01 -6.21
CA ALA A 202 9.18 -13.30 -6.85
C ALA A 202 9.84 -14.48 -6.12
N LYS A 203 10.83 -14.25 -5.26
CA LYS A 203 11.57 -15.30 -4.53
C LYS A 203 11.18 -15.36 -3.05
N ASN A 204 10.74 -14.27 -2.47
CA ASN A 204 10.41 -14.13 -1.07
C ASN A 204 8.94 -13.69 -0.95
N SER A 205 8.06 -14.64 -0.69
CA SER A 205 6.64 -14.34 -0.50
C SER A 205 6.39 -13.55 0.79
N LEU A 206 5.25 -12.87 0.88
CA LEU A 206 4.84 -12.17 2.10
C LEU A 206 4.75 -13.12 3.30
N ASN A 207 4.36 -14.38 3.07
CA ASN A 207 4.34 -15.43 4.09
C ASN A 207 5.75 -15.77 4.60
N ASP A 208 6.74 -15.94 3.69
CA ASP A 208 8.11 -16.25 4.09
C ASP A 208 8.70 -15.09 4.91
N LEU A 209 8.41 -13.86 4.52
CA LEU A 209 8.80 -12.66 5.26
C LEU A 209 8.15 -12.61 6.64
N LEU A 210 6.87 -12.96 6.77
CA LEU A 210 6.17 -13.02 8.05
C LEU A 210 6.80 -14.07 8.99
N VAL A 211 7.01 -15.29 8.51
CA VAL A 211 7.67 -16.37 9.29
C VAL A 211 9.08 -15.94 9.73
N SER A 212 9.84 -15.27 8.84
CA SER A 212 11.16 -14.74 9.17
C SER A 212 11.08 -13.63 10.23
N THR A 213 10.05 -12.80 10.19
CA THR A 213 9.82 -11.68 11.11
C THR A 213 9.64 -12.17 12.56
N LEU A 214 8.95 -13.27 12.78
CA LEU A 214 8.74 -13.84 14.12
C LEU A 214 10.04 -14.19 14.86
N ARG A 215 11.17 -14.31 14.13
CA ARG A 215 12.50 -14.58 14.70
C ARG A 215 13.35 -13.33 14.91
N ARG A 216 12.78 -12.13 14.63
CA ARG A 216 13.49 -10.84 14.69
C ARG A 216 13.09 -9.99 15.90
N GLU A 217 12.41 -10.59 16.87
CA GLU A 217 11.96 -9.94 18.12
C GLU A 217 11.16 -8.64 17.86
N PRO A 218 10.08 -8.68 17.06
CA PRO A 218 9.27 -7.49 16.81
C PRO A 218 8.40 -7.13 18.02
N ASP A 219 8.36 -5.84 18.39
CA ASP A 219 7.33 -5.31 19.30
C ASP A 219 6.02 -5.06 18.54
N ARG A 220 6.11 -4.79 17.24
CA ARG A 220 4.95 -4.56 16.34
C ARG A 220 5.19 -5.20 14.98
N ILE A 221 4.18 -5.89 14.51
CA ILE A 221 4.11 -6.40 13.14
C ILE A 221 3.03 -5.61 12.39
N VAL A 222 3.41 -5.10 11.23
CA VAL A 222 2.51 -4.37 10.34
C VAL A 222 2.51 -5.07 8.99
N ILE A 223 1.35 -5.47 8.51
CA ILE A 223 1.19 -6.07 7.19
C ILE A 223 0.34 -5.14 6.33
N GLY A 224 0.85 -4.75 5.17
CA GLY A 224 0.18 -3.82 4.28
C GLY A 224 -1.24 -4.28 3.94
N GLU A 225 -1.38 -5.52 3.51
CA GLU A 225 -2.69 -6.11 3.20
C GLU A 225 -2.68 -7.63 3.30
N VAL A 226 -3.72 -8.22 3.88
CA VAL A 226 -3.95 -9.66 3.89
C VAL A 226 -4.78 -10.05 2.66
N ARG A 227 -4.19 -10.83 1.74
CA ARG A 227 -4.82 -11.24 0.47
C ARG A 227 -4.98 -12.74 0.28
N THR A 228 -4.21 -13.56 0.99
CA THR A 228 -4.15 -15.02 0.82
C THR A 228 -4.36 -15.74 2.14
N GLY A 229 -4.92 -16.96 2.06
CA GLY A 229 -5.21 -17.78 3.23
C GLY A 229 -3.97 -18.15 4.03
N ILE A 230 -2.83 -18.38 3.36
CA ILE A 230 -1.58 -18.74 4.05
C ILE A 230 -1.05 -17.58 4.91
N VAL A 231 -1.12 -16.34 4.42
CA VAL A 231 -0.73 -15.15 5.19
C VAL A 231 -1.70 -14.91 6.34
N ALA A 232 -3.02 -15.05 6.09
CA ALA A 232 -4.04 -14.93 7.13
C ALA A 232 -3.83 -15.95 8.26
N LEU A 233 -3.54 -17.20 7.91
CA LEU A 233 -3.31 -18.29 8.88
C LEU A 233 -2.09 -18.01 9.75
N GLU A 234 -0.95 -17.68 9.15
CA GLU A 234 0.30 -17.45 9.89
C GLU A 234 0.21 -16.20 10.77
N LEU A 235 -0.43 -15.14 10.25
CA LEU A 235 -0.73 -13.92 11.00
C LEU A 235 -1.54 -14.22 12.28
N LEU A 236 -2.70 -14.88 12.12
CA LEU A 236 -3.59 -15.18 13.25
C LEU A 236 -2.96 -16.15 14.24
N LYS A 237 -2.14 -17.11 13.78
CA LYS A 237 -1.34 -17.95 14.68
C LYS A 237 -0.38 -17.11 15.50
N SER A 238 0.33 -16.14 14.88
CA SER A 238 1.28 -15.30 15.59
C SER A 238 0.58 -14.46 16.68
N CYS A 239 -0.60 -13.90 16.40
CA CYS A 239 -1.41 -13.20 17.41
C CYS A 239 -1.79 -14.11 18.58
N ASN A 240 -2.22 -15.35 18.29
CA ASN A 240 -2.67 -16.30 19.31
C ASN A 240 -1.52 -16.87 20.17
N ILE A 241 -0.27 -16.79 19.75
CA ILE A 241 0.91 -17.22 20.54
C ILE A 241 1.60 -16.07 21.29
N GLY A 242 1.00 -14.86 21.26
CA GLY A 242 1.43 -13.76 22.10
C GLY A 242 2.01 -12.53 21.40
N HIS A 243 2.11 -12.52 20.07
CA HIS A 243 2.42 -11.28 19.34
C HIS A 243 1.20 -10.37 19.32
N LYS A 244 1.31 -9.22 20.02
CA LYS A 244 0.23 -8.24 20.19
C LYS A 244 0.49 -6.98 19.36
N GLY A 245 -0.59 -6.21 19.15
CA GLY A 245 -0.50 -4.90 18.50
C GLY A 245 -0.27 -4.98 17.00
N LEU A 246 -0.75 -6.05 16.37
CA LEU A 246 -0.79 -6.18 14.93
C LEU A 246 -1.58 -5.03 14.31
N LEU A 247 -1.06 -4.47 13.21
CA LEU A 247 -1.79 -3.55 12.34
C LEU A 247 -1.81 -4.12 10.93
N THR A 248 -3.00 -4.27 10.34
CA THR A 248 -3.10 -4.77 8.95
C THR A 248 -4.35 -4.25 8.26
N THR A 249 -4.41 -4.42 6.93
CA THR A 249 -5.59 -4.07 6.14
C THR A 249 -6.18 -5.28 5.40
N ILE A 250 -7.47 -5.19 5.09
CA ILE A 250 -8.18 -6.18 4.28
C ILE A 250 -9.25 -5.51 3.42
N HIS A 251 -9.56 -6.07 2.26
CA HIS A 251 -10.72 -5.66 1.47
C HIS A 251 -12.01 -6.30 2.00
N ALA A 252 -12.92 -5.46 2.50
CA ALA A 252 -14.27 -5.87 2.92
C ALA A 252 -15.23 -4.68 2.89
N ASN A 253 -16.55 -4.96 2.89
CA ASN A 253 -17.60 -3.97 2.75
C ASN A 253 -18.30 -3.58 4.08
N SER A 254 -17.86 -4.14 5.21
CA SER A 254 -18.25 -3.77 6.59
C SER A 254 -17.26 -4.38 7.58
N ALA A 255 -17.35 -4.01 8.87
CA ALA A 255 -16.51 -4.59 9.92
C ALA A 255 -16.76 -6.10 10.08
N ASN A 256 -18.01 -6.53 10.14
CA ASN A 256 -18.34 -7.97 10.22
C ASN A 256 -17.87 -8.74 8.99
N LYS A 257 -18.05 -8.16 7.78
CA LYS A 257 -17.57 -8.79 6.55
C LYS A 257 -16.04 -8.91 6.47
N ALA A 258 -15.30 -8.14 7.25
CA ALA A 258 -13.85 -8.30 7.35
C ALA A 258 -13.46 -9.59 8.08
N LEU A 259 -14.18 -9.94 9.14
CA LEU A 259 -14.00 -11.21 9.84
C LEU A 259 -14.43 -12.39 8.96
N ASP A 260 -15.61 -12.31 8.33
CA ASP A 260 -16.05 -13.31 7.35
C ASP A 260 -14.99 -13.51 6.25
N ARG A 261 -14.38 -12.42 5.76
CA ARG A 261 -13.35 -12.49 4.72
C ARG A 261 -12.07 -13.18 5.19
N LEU A 262 -11.65 -12.97 6.44
CA LEU A 262 -10.55 -13.75 7.02
C LEU A 262 -10.88 -15.24 7.10
N GLU A 263 -12.11 -15.59 7.49
CA GLU A 263 -12.56 -16.98 7.51
C GLU A 263 -12.58 -17.61 6.10
N GLU A 264 -13.07 -16.88 5.10
CA GLU A 264 -13.03 -17.32 3.69
C GLU A 264 -11.60 -17.58 3.22
N LEU A 265 -10.66 -16.68 3.54
CA LEU A 265 -9.24 -16.87 3.20
C LEU A 265 -8.65 -18.11 3.90
N LEU A 266 -9.02 -18.35 5.16
CA LEU A 266 -8.56 -19.55 5.87
C LEU A 266 -9.07 -20.84 5.26
N LEU A 267 -10.27 -20.85 4.66
CA LEU A 267 -10.80 -22.01 3.94
C LEU A 267 -9.98 -22.38 2.68
N GLU A 268 -9.20 -21.44 2.13
CA GLU A 268 -8.27 -21.74 1.02
C GLU A 268 -7.14 -22.72 1.46
N VAL A 269 -6.81 -22.75 2.75
CA VAL A 269 -5.67 -23.52 3.29
C VAL A 269 -6.06 -24.56 4.33
N SER A 270 -7.30 -24.56 4.83
CA SER A 270 -7.79 -25.53 5.83
C SER A 270 -9.29 -25.73 5.71
N GLN A 271 -9.72 -26.99 5.81
CA GLN A 271 -11.14 -27.36 5.87
C GLN A 271 -11.74 -27.27 7.29
N ASN A 272 -10.94 -26.96 8.31
CA ASN A 272 -11.40 -26.85 9.68
C ASN A 272 -12.05 -25.49 9.94
N ASN A 273 -13.03 -25.46 10.86
CA ASN A 273 -13.59 -24.22 11.36
C ASN A 273 -12.53 -23.42 12.14
N MET A 274 -12.20 -22.24 11.66
CA MET A 274 -11.16 -21.37 12.22
C MET A 274 -11.73 -20.11 12.94
N ASN A 275 -13.04 -20.03 13.18
CA ASN A 275 -13.70 -18.85 13.79
C ASN A 275 -13.05 -18.45 15.11
N LYS A 276 -12.67 -19.44 15.95
CA LYS A 276 -11.96 -19.15 17.22
C LYS A 276 -10.59 -18.51 16.98
N LEU A 277 -9.89 -18.91 15.91
CA LEU A 277 -8.59 -18.35 15.57
C LEU A 277 -8.74 -16.88 15.14
N VAL A 278 -9.77 -16.57 14.36
CA VAL A 278 -10.09 -15.21 13.93
C VAL A 278 -10.48 -14.33 15.12
N ASN A 279 -11.47 -14.76 15.92
CA ASN A 279 -11.98 -13.99 17.03
C ASN A 279 -10.95 -13.76 18.16
N ASN A 280 -10.03 -14.71 18.37
CA ASN A 280 -8.95 -14.53 19.34
C ASN A 280 -7.76 -13.74 18.77
N GLY A 281 -7.62 -13.66 17.45
CA GLY A 281 -6.48 -13.04 16.78
C GLY A 281 -6.67 -11.56 16.43
N ILE A 282 -7.92 -11.10 16.31
CA ILE A 282 -8.27 -9.71 16.00
C ILE A 282 -9.07 -9.14 17.16
N ASP A 283 -8.66 -8.02 17.72
CA ASP A 283 -9.35 -7.36 18.85
C ASP A 283 -10.25 -6.22 18.38
N VAL A 284 -9.86 -5.55 17.27
CA VAL A 284 -10.58 -4.37 16.76
C VAL A 284 -10.62 -4.41 15.24
N VAL A 285 -11.81 -4.22 14.69
CA VAL A 285 -12.00 -4.02 13.24
C VAL A 285 -12.47 -2.60 12.98
N VAL A 286 -11.77 -1.89 12.11
CA VAL A 286 -12.10 -0.52 11.69
C VAL A 286 -12.58 -0.54 10.24
N TYR A 287 -13.83 -0.21 9.99
CA TYR A 287 -14.37 -0.13 8.64
C TYR A 287 -14.30 1.28 8.08
N MET A 288 -13.73 1.41 6.89
CA MET A 288 -13.56 2.68 6.18
C MET A 288 -14.32 2.70 4.86
N GLN A 289 -15.02 3.80 4.60
CA GLN A 289 -15.66 4.08 3.32
C GLN A 289 -15.46 5.55 2.96
N ASN A 290 -15.04 5.85 1.72
CA ASN A 290 -14.84 7.20 1.22
C ASN A 290 -13.94 8.07 2.13
N ARG A 291 -12.90 7.48 2.73
CA ARG A 291 -11.97 8.07 3.70
C ARG A 291 -12.55 8.28 5.11
N PHE A 292 -13.83 8.03 5.34
CA PHE A 292 -14.44 8.13 6.66
C PHE A 292 -14.28 6.82 7.44
N VAL A 293 -14.04 6.93 8.73
CA VAL A 293 -14.18 5.82 9.68
C VAL A 293 -15.67 5.65 9.96
N GLN A 294 -16.27 4.61 9.38
CA GLN A 294 -17.72 4.36 9.48
C GLN A 294 -18.08 3.60 10.75
N GLU A 295 -17.26 2.60 11.10
CA GLU A 295 -17.54 1.68 12.19
C GLU A 295 -16.24 1.24 12.87
N ILE A 296 -16.28 1.06 14.17
CA ILE A 296 -15.26 0.36 14.97
C ILE A 296 -15.96 -0.73 15.75
N LEU A 297 -15.66 -1.98 15.41
CA LEU A 297 -16.14 -3.19 16.07
C LEU A 297 -15.03 -3.72 16.98
N GLU A 298 -15.33 -3.94 18.23
CA GLU A 298 -14.51 -4.67 19.20
C GLU A 298 -15.00 -6.11 19.25
N THR A 299 -14.09 -7.10 19.10
CA THR A 299 -14.40 -8.54 18.99
C THR A 299 -14.32 -9.22 20.34
#